data_421f6db9653b42d28420de2cbb815f45
#
_entry.id   421f6db9653b42d28420de2cbb815f45
#
_cell.length_a   1.000
_cell.length_b   1.000
_cell.length_c   1.000
_cell.angle_alpha   90.00
_cell.angle_beta   90.00
_cell.angle_gamma   90.00
#
_symmetry.space_group_name_H-M   'P 1'
#
loop_
_entity.id
_entity.type
_entity.pdbx_description
1 polymer ?
#
loop_
_entity_poly.entity_id
_entity_poly.type
_entity_poly.pdbx_seq_one_letter_code
_entity_poly.pdbx_strand_id
1 'polypeptide(L)'
;MSDYAPRATEVLPRLAARDSNVTRPLISLIVPSWNDDELVVDLVNGLPVTPEIAEWVVAVVQPGEKLRELHRQGIVRLISCDKPSRGRQMNAGAAEARGSLLCFHHADSELRPEHLKALEKTARNDAISGGAFHRRFDDRRAVIVWWEGLIRRLSSFAGPLLGDQSIFVRASVFERMGGFADIPLMEDLEFSGRLRRLGSTILLDPPLWSSPRRFRRQGNWLTTLLNAAFIALFYFGVNPCTLHRWYYRNFRGSPVQHMGRRSVTAGTVRGK
;
A
#
# COMPACT_ATOMS: atom_id res chain seq x y z
N MET A 1 21.30 -12.34 4.60
CA MET A 1 19.98 -11.76 4.88
C MET A 1 19.99 -10.75 6.04
N SER A 2 21.11 -10.14 6.39
CA SER A 2 21.24 -9.33 7.62
C SER A 2 21.48 -7.83 7.43
N ASP A 3 21.69 -7.34 6.22
CA ASP A 3 22.22 -5.98 6.04
C ASP A 3 21.20 -4.88 5.67
N TYR A 4 19.90 -5.22 5.61
CA TYR A 4 18.82 -4.28 5.28
C TYR A 4 17.88 -3.96 6.44
N ALA A 5 18.29 -4.23 7.68
CA ALA A 5 17.52 -3.74 8.83
C ALA A 5 17.47 -2.20 8.80
N PRO A 6 16.30 -1.56 8.86
CA PRO A 6 16.22 -0.11 8.91
C PRO A 6 17.00 0.37 10.12
N ARG A 7 17.85 1.37 9.93
CA ARG A 7 18.45 2.08 11.07
C ARG A 7 17.31 2.74 11.82
N ALA A 8 16.99 2.19 12.99
CA ALA A 8 15.83 2.55 13.81
C ALA A 8 15.82 4.00 14.35
N THR A 9 16.77 4.86 13.94
CA THR A 9 17.11 6.06 14.69
C THR A 9 16.52 7.38 14.16
N GLU A 10 15.86 7.43 13.00
CA GLU A 10 15.48 8.75 12.45
C GLU A 10 14.00 9.01 12.19
N VAL A 11 13.11 8.02 12.28
CA VAL A 11 11.73 8.20 11.79
C VAL A 11 10.64 8.18 12.89
N LEU A 12 10.91 7.74 14.11
CA LEU A 12 9.85 7.43 15.08
C LEU A 12 9.88 8.10 16.47
N PRO A 13 10.29 9.40 16.68
CA PRO A 13 10.19 10.00 18.01
C PRO A 13 8.81 10.57 18.37
N ARG A 14 7.79 10.55 17.49
CA ARG A 14 6.56 11.34 17.69
C ARG A 14 5.29 10.57 18.07
N LEU A 15 5.27 9.24 18.01
CA LEU A 15 4.06 8.50 18.38
C LEU A 15 3.78 8.45 19.89
N ALA A 16 4.78 8.74 20.73
CA ALA A 16 4.68 8.64 22.19
C ALA A 16 4.06 9.87 22.90
N ALA A 17 3.98 11.05 22.26
CA ALA A 17 3.46 12.29 22.87
C ALA A 17 2.17 12.72 22.13
N ARG A 18 1.06 12.03 22.36
CA ARG A 18 -0.21 12.36 21.73
C ARG A 18 -1.26 12.71 22.79
N ASP A 19 -1.86 13.89 22.65
CA ASP A 19 -2.90 14.43 23.55
C ASP A 19 -4.00 13.42 23.85
N SER A 20 -4.33 13.26 25.12
CA SER A 20 -5.26 12.27 25.66
C SER A 20 -6.75 12.61 25.45
N ASN A 21 -7.06 13.76 24.83
CA ASN A 21 -8.43 14.29 24.79
C ASN A 21 -9.11 14.23 23.41
N VAL A 22 -8.49 13.65 22.38
CA VAL A 22 -9.10 13.50 21.05
C VAL A 22 -9.53 12.04 20.86
N THR A 23 -10.78 11.82 20.52
CA THR A 23 -11.28 10.49 20.11
C THR A 23 -10.41 9.97 18.97
N ARG A 24 -9.66 8.90 19.24
CA ARG A 24 -8.73 8.32 18.25
C ARG A 24 -9.47 7.33 17.37
N PRO A 25 -9.28 7.37 16.05
CA PRO A 25 -9.80 6.35 15.18
C PRO A 25 -9.19 4.98 15.52
N LEU A 26 -9.94 3.92 15.26
CA LEU A 26 -9.42 2.56 15.41
C LEU A 26 -8.39 2.24 14.32
N ILE A 27 -8.58 2.80 13.11
CA ILE A 27 -7.85 2.44 11.90
C ILE A 27 -7.30 3.71 11.25
N SER A 28 -6.05 3.66 10.77
CA SER A 28 -5.53 4.64 9.82
C SER A 28 -5.33 3.98 8.46
N LEU A 29 -6.08 4.45 7.45
CA LEU A 29 -5.95 4.04 6.06
C LEU A 29 -4.86 4.89 5.40
N ILE A 30 -3.69 4.31 5.19
CA ILE A 30 -2.50 5.01 4.69
C ILE A 30 -2.33 4.71 3.20
N VAL A 31 -2.38 5.77 2.37
CA VAL A 31 -2.30 5.66 0.91
C VAL A 31 -1.06 6.41 0.42
N PRO A 32 -0.03 5.70 -0.09
CA PRO A 32 1.06 6.35 -0.81
C PRO A 32 0.57 6.77 -2.19
N SER A 33 0.73 8.04 -2.55
CA SER A 33 0.31 8.59 -3.85
C SER A 33 1.45 9.30 -4.56
N TRP A 34 1.56 9.04 -5.87
CA TRP A 34 2.42 9.77 -6.78
C TRP A 34 1.81 9.76 -8.19
N ASN A 35 1.31 10.90 -8.63
CA ASN A 35 0.57 11.07 -9.89
C ASN A 35 -0.73 10.24 -9.99
N ASP A 36 -1.30 9.85 -8.86
CA ASP A 36 -2.49 9.01 -8.74
C ASP A 36 -3.65 9.75 -8.05
N ASP A 37 -3.61 11.07 -8.00
CA ASP A 37 -4.54 11.90 -7.21
C ASP A 37 -6.01 11.62 -7.50
N GLU A 38 -6.37 11.43 -8.78
CA GLU A 38 -7.76 11.11 -9.15
C GLU A 38 -8.21 9.76 -8.57
N LEU A 39 -7.33 8.76 -8.59
CA LEU A 39 -7.63 7.45 -8.00
C LEU A 39 -7.80 7.54 -6.48
N VAL A 40 -6.99 8.37 -5.82
CA VAL A 40 -7.11 8.60 -4.36
C VAL A 40 -8.41 9.33 -4.04
N VAL A 41 -8.78 10.34 -4.83
CA VAL A 41 -10.05 11.07 -4.66
C VAL A 41 -11.24 10.12 -4.85
N ASP A 42 -11.22 9.29 -5.90
CA ASP A 42 -12.28 8.31 -6.15
C ASP A 42 -12.38 7.27 -5.01
N LEU A 43 -11.23 6.80 -4.50
CA LEU A 43 -11.15 5.87 -3.38
C LEU A 43 -11.76 6.46 -2.11
N VAL A 44 -11.38 7.69 -1.74
CA VAL A 44 -11.86 8.38 -0.54
C VAL A 44 -13.36 8.65 -0.62
N ASN A 45 -13.84 9.13 -1.77
CA ASN A 45 -15.26 9.40 -2.00
C ASN A 45 -16.10 8.11 -2.04
N GLY A 46 -15.50 7.02 -2.52
CA GLY A 46 -16.16 5.71 -2.60
C GLY A 46 -16.30 4.99 -1.25
N LEU A 47 -15.51 5.38 -0.25
CA LEU A 47 -15.55 4.80 1.09
C LEU A 47 -15.55 5.90 2.16
N PRO A 48 -16.69 6.53 2.46
CA PRO A 48 -16.79 7.47 3.55
C PRO A 48 -16.56 6.76 4.88
N VAL A 49 -15.70 7.35 5.72
CA VAL A 49 -15.36 6.81 7.05
C VAL A 49 -15.80 7.77 8.13
N THR A 50 -16.18 7.23 9.30
CA THR A 50 -16.44 8.04 10.49
C THR A 50 -15.15 8.22 11.28
N PRO A 51 -14.90 9.42 11.86
CA PRO A 51 -13.64 9.72 12.55
C PRO A 51 -13.32 8.78 13.72
N GLU A 52 -14.33 8.17 14.33
CA GLU A 52 -14.17 7.22 15.44
C GLU A 52 -13.67 5.84 14.94
N ILE A 53 -14.01 5.48 13.70
CA ILE A 53 -13.68 4.18 13.12
C ILE A 53 -12.38 4.28 12.33
N ALA A 54 -12.27 5.25 11.42
CA ALA A 54 -11.10 5.35 10.57
C ALA A 54 -10.77 6.79 10.16
N GLU A 55 -9.51 7.01 9.80
CA GLU A 55 -9.02 8.22 9.14
C GLU A 55 -8.32 7.86 7.83
N TRP A 56 -8.33 8.79 6.87
CA TRP A 56 -7.53 8.73 5.66
C TRP A 56 -6.23 9.53 5.83
N VAL A 57 -5.09 8.89 5.60
CA VAL A 57 -3.76 9.49 5.61
C VAL A 57 -3.13 9.29 4.23
N VAL A 58 -2.98 10.35 3.48
CA VAL A 58 -2.45 10.29 2.11
C VAL A 58 -1.03 10.87 2.09
N ALA A 59 -0.03 10.01 1.88
CA ALA A 59 1.36 10.41 1.75
C ALA A 59 1.69 10.67 0.28
N VAL A 60 1.85 11.94 -0.10
CA VAL A 60 1.88 12.39 -1.49
C VAL A 60 3.10 13.27 -1.77
N VAL A 61 3.67 13.17 -2.97
CA VAL A 61 4.83 13.98 -3.36
C VAL A 61 4.38 15.39 -3.81
N GLN A 62 3.38 15.46 -4.65
CA GLN A 62 2.82 16.73 -5.16
C GLN A 62 1.30 16.61 -5.23
N PRO A 63 0.56 17.04 -4.19
CA PRO A 63 -0.89 16.95 -4.19
C PRO A 63 -1.52 17.89 -5.21
N GLY A 64 -2.45 17.38 -6.00
CA GLY A 64 -3.33 18.16 -6.87
C GLY A 64 -4.40 18.90 -6.08
N GLU A 65 -5.12 19.80 -6.74
CA GLU A 65 -6.09 20.69 -6.08
C GLU A 65 -7.25 19.91 -5.42
N LYS A 66 -7.74 18.86 -6.06
CA LYS A 66 -8.81 18.02 -5.48
C LYS A 66 -8.41 17.39 -4.14
N LEU A 67 -7.17 16.88 -4.01
CA LEU A 67 -6.67 16.34 -2.75
C LEU A 67 -6.49 17.41 -1.69
N ARG A 68 -6.01 18.61 -2.08
CA ARG A 68 -5.90 19.74 -1.16
C ARG A 68 -7.27 20.19 -0.65
N GLU A 69 -8.30 20.13 -1.51
CA GLU A 69 -9.67 20.42 -1.11
C GLU A 69 -10.19 19.43 -0.08
N LEU A 70 -10.03 18.12 -0.31
CA LEU A 70 -10.39 17.09 0.68
C LEU A 70 -9.63 17.28 2.01
N HIS A 71 -8.40 17.76 1.96
CA HIS A 71 -7.63 18.07 3.17
C HIS A 71 -8.18 19.29 3.90
N ARG A 72 -8.53 20.38 3.19
CA ARG A 72 -9.16 21.58 3.78
C ARG A 72 -10.51 21.25 4.43
N GLN A 73 -11.24 20.32 3.86
CA GLN A 73 -12.51 19.81 4.42
C GLN A 73 -12.31 18.86 5.60
N GLY A 74 -11.06 18.49 5.94
CA GLY A 74 -10.77 17.56 7.02
C GLY A 74 -11.09 16.09 6.71
N ILE A 75 -11.42 15.76 5.46
CA ILE A 75 -11.75 14.38 5.02
C ILE A 75 -10.50 13.52 4.96
N VAL A 76 -9.37 14.09 4.50
CA VAL A 76 -8.08 13.41 4.43
C VAL A 76 -7.02 14.22 5.17
N ARG A 77 -6.02 13.51 5.71
CA ARG A 77 -4.77 14.11 6.17
C ARG A 77 -3.73 13.94 5.07
N LEU A 78 -3.18 15.07 4.56
CA LEU A 78 -2.10 15.05 3.60
C LEU A 78 -0.74 15.12 4.28
N ILE A 79 0.17 14.24 3.87
CA ILE A 79 1.56 14.19 4.30
C ILE A 79 2.44 14.42 3.08
N SER A 80 3.18 15.53 3.07
CA SER A 80 4.07 15.85 1.98
C SER A 80 5.35 15.03 2.04
N CYS A 81 5.75 14.46 0.90
CA CYS A 81 6.97 13.69 0.75
C CYS A 81 7.83 14.31 -0.36
N ASP A 82 9.16 14.33 -0.16
CA ASP A 82 10.08 14.97 -1.11
C ASP A 82 10.27 14.17 -2.40
N LYS A 83 10.21 12.85 -2.30
CA LYS A 83 10.51 11.93 -3.40
C LYS A 83 9.53 10.77 -3.45
N PRO A 84 9.21 10.27 -4.65
CA PRO A 84 8.40 9.08 -4.80
C PRO A 84 9.18 7.84 -4.35
N SER A 85 8.85 7.34 -3.17
CA SER A 85 9.35 6.08 -2.62
C SER A 85 8.25 5.48 -1.78
N ARG A 86 7.72 4.33 -2.21
CA ARG A 86 6.58 3.70 -1.59
C ARG A 86 6.81 3.43 -0.10
N GLY A 87 7.94 2.82 0.27
CA GLY A 87 8.31 2.55 1.65
C GLY A 87 8.41 3.83 2.49
N ARG A 88 9.08 4.88 1.97
CA ARG A 88 9.19 6.17 2.66
C ARG A 88 7.84 6.86 2.83
N GLN A 89 7.00 6.87 1.79
CA GLN A 89 5.66 7.46 1.86
C GLN A 89 4.78 6.72 2.87
N MET A 90 4.81 5.38 2.90
CA MET A 90 4.09 4.58 3.89
C MET A 90 4.60 4.87 5.32
N ASN A 91 5.91 5.00 5.52
CA ASN A 91 6.50 5.37 6.80
C ASN A 91 6.09 6.79 7.23
N ALA A 92 6.13 7.76 6.31
CA ALA A 92 5.72 9.13 6.59
C ALA A 92 4.23 9.19 6.98
N GLY A 93 3.36 8.48 6.26
CA GLY A 93 1.95 8.36 6.60
C GLY A 93 1.74 7.71 7.96
N ALA A 94 2.47 6.64 8.27
CA ALA A 94 2.39 5.95 9.55
C ALA A 94 2.82 6.82 10.73
N ALA A 95 3.85 7.66 10.56
CA ALA A 95 4.32 8.58 11.58
C ALA A 95 3.25 9.60 12.02
N GLU A 96 2.35 9.98 11.13
CA GLU A 96 1.27 10.92 11.38
C GLU A 96 -0.09 10.23 11.64
N ALA A 97 -0.16 8.91 11.49
CA ALA A 97 -1.35 8.12 11.73
C ALA A 97 -1.74 8.10 13.22
N ARG A 98 -3.02 8.08 13.54
CA ARG A 98 -3.56 8.12 14.90
C ARG A 98 -4.20 6.80 15.33
N GLY A 99 -4.54 5.95 14.37
CA GLY A 99 -5.19 4.67 14.58
C GLY A 99 -4.31 3.66 15.28
N SER A 100 -4.92 2.77 16.05
CA SER A 100 -4.23 1.63 16.67
C SER A 100 -3.87 0.54 15.65
N LEU A 101 -4.60 0.47 14.54
CA LEU A 101 -4.34 -0.40 13.39
C LEU A 101 -4.01 0.45 12.16
N LEU A 102 -2.84 0.23 11.58
CA LEU A 102 -2.39 0.88 10.35
C LEU A 102 -2.72 -0.06 9.18
N CYS A 103 -3.39 0.45 8.14
CA CYS A 103 -3.69 -0.28 6.91
C CYS A 103 -3.06 0.45 5.73
N PHE A 104 -2.07 -0.16 5.09
CA PHE A 104 -1.37 0.38 3.92
C PHE A 104 -2.10 -0.06 2.66
N HIS A 105 -2.77 0.88 2.00
CA HIS A 105 -3.61 0.60 0.85
C HIS A 105 -3.12 1.32 -0.39
N HIS A 106 -3.27 0.69 -1.57
CA HIS A 106 -2.92 1.30 -2.86
C HIS A 106 -4.15 1.88 -3.54
N ALA A 107 -4.02 3.08 -4.10
CA ALA A 107 -5.11 3.80 -4.74
C ALA A 107 -5.74 3.08 -5.96
N ASP A 108 -5.03 2.11 -6.55
CA ASP A 108 -5.50 1.31 -7.69
C ASP A 108 -6.30 0.06 -7.29
N SER A 109 -6.51 -0.16 -6.01
CA SER A 109 -7.32 -1.25 -5.45
C SER A 109 -8.61 -0.69 -4.85
N GLU A 110 -9.66 -1.49 -4.79
CA GLU A 110 -10.95 -1.06 -4.26
C GLU A 110 -11.11 -1.51 -2.80
N LEU A 111 -11.34 -0.54 -1.91
CA LEU A 111 -11.83 -0.79 -0.55
C LEU A 111 -13.34 -0.60 -0.50
N ARG A 112 -14.03 -1.52 0.16
CA ARG A 112 -15.49 -1.50 0.35
C ARG A 112 -15.82 -1.47 1.84
N PRO A 113 -17.06 -1.13 2.22
CA PRO A 113 -17.49 -1.14 3.62
C PRO A 113 -17.25 -2.47 4.35
N GLU A 114 -17.34 -3.62 3.64
CA GLU A 114 -17.08 -4.94 4.21
C GLU A 114 -15.62 -5.12 4.65
N HIS A 115 -14.68 -4.56 3.88
CA HIS A 115 -13.26 -4.58 4.24
C HIS A 115 -13.00 -3.72 5.48
N LEU A 116 -13.65 -2.54 5.57
CA LEU A 116 -13.54 -1.68 6.76
C LEU A 116 -14.09 -2.38 8.01
N LYS A 117 -15.22 -3.08 7.91
CA LYS A 117 -15.77 -3.89 9.01
C LYS A 117 -14.82 -5.01 9.43
N ALA A 118 -14.14 -5.67 8.48
CA ALA A 118 -13.16 -6.70 8.81
C ALA A 118 -11.94 -6.12 9.53
N LEU A 119 -11.44 -4.96 9.11
CA LEU A 119 -10.37 -4.23 9.79
C LEU A 119 -10.82 -3.76 11.20
N GLU A 120 -12.03 -3.24 11.35
CA GLU A 120 -12.57 -2.82 12.63
C GLU A 120 -12.64 -3.99 13.62
N LYS A 121 -13.18 -5.14 13.20
CA LYS A 121 -13.19 -6.36 14.02
C LYS A 121 -11.77 -6.77 14.43
N THR A 122 -10.81 -6.66 13.49
CA THR A 122 -9.41 -6.99 13.76
C THR A 122 -8.76 -5.99 14.71
N ALA A 123 -9.05 -4.69 14.58
CA ALA A 123 -8.53 -3.65 15.46
C ALA A 123 -8.93 -3.87 16.94
N ARG A 124 -10.09 -4.47 17.18
CA ARG A 124 -10.59 -4.83 18.51
C ARG A 124 -10.02 -6.14 19.07
N ASN A 125 -9.23 -6.90 18.32
CA ASN A 125 -8.65 -8.17 18.74
C ASN A 125 -7.13 -8.06 18.91
N ASP A 126 -6.66 -7.85 20.13
CA ASP A 126 -5.24 -7.63 20.45
C ASP A 126 -4.31 -8.83 20.19
N ALA A 127 -4.86 -10.02 20.00
CA ALA A 127 -4.06 -11.21 19.69
C ALA A 127 -3.46 -11.17 18.26
N ILE A 128 -3.98 -10.29 17.37
CA ILE A 128 -3.55 -10.19 15.99
C ILE A 128 -2.54 -9.05 15.85
N SER A 129 -1.33 -9.36 15.40
CA SER A 129 -0.27 -8.37 15.17
C SER A 129 -0.41 -7.65 13.84
N GLY A 130 -0.95 -8.32 12.83
CA GLY A 130 -1.15 -7.75 11.49
C GLY A 130 -1.60 -8.80 10.49
N GLY A 131 -1.55 -8.44 9.21
CA GLY A 131 -1.97 -9.33 8.14
C GLY A 131 -2.21 -8.59 6.82
N ALA A 132 -3.03 -9.19 5.97
CA ALA A 132 -3.47 -8.61 4.70
C ALA A 132 -4.84 -9.17 4.33
N PHE A 133 -5.44 -8.66 3.27
CA PHE A 133 -6.62 -9.29 2.69
C PHE A 133 -6.23 -10.43 1.74
N HIS A 134 -7.13 -11.39 1.59
CA HIS A 134 -7.06 -12.27 0.44
C HIS A 134 -7.15 -11.46 -0.85
N ARG A 135 -6.45 -11.91 -1.89
CA ARG A 135 -6.53 -11.32 -3.23
C ARG A 135 -7.37 -12.21 -4.14
N ARG A 136 -8.20 -11.60 -4.97
CA ARG A 136 -8.94 -12.28 -6.01
C ARG A 136 -8.66 -11.64 -7.37
N PHE A 137 -8.41 -12.48 -8.36
CA PHE A 137 -8.29 -12.03 -9.75
C PHE A 137 -9.65 -12.12 -10.45
N ASP A 138 -9.92 -11.17 -11.33
CA ASP A 138 -11.18 -11.15 -12.12
C ASP A 138 -11.17 -12.14 -13.30
N ASP A 139 -10.22 -13.05 -13.34
CA ASP A 139 -10.04 -14.02 -14.41
C ASP A 139 -10.53 -15.41 -13.98
N ARG A 140 -11.62 -15.88 -14.59
CA ARG A 140 -12.27 -17.16 -14.27
C ARG A 140 -11.67 -18.39 -14.96
N ARG A 141 -10.52 -18.28 -15.63
CA ARG A 141 -9.86 -19.44 -16.22
C ARG A 141 -9.49 -20.44 -15.13
N ALA A 142 -9.86 -21.72 -15.34
CA ALA A 142 -9.69 -22.78 -14.33
C ALA A 142 -8.24 -22.87 -13.79
N VAL A 143 -7.23 -22.64 -14.63
CA VAL A 143 -5.82 -22.61 -14.23
C VAL A 143 -5.52 -21.49 -13.22
N ILE A 144 -6.13 -20.31 -13.41
CA ILE A 144 -5.94 -19.16 -12.51
C ILE A 144 -6.64 -19.42 -11.18
N VAL A 145 -7.85 -19.92 -11.21
CA VAL A 145 -8.62 -20.28 -10.00
C VAL A 145 -7.90 -21.37 -9.19
N TRP A 146 -7.35 -22.38 -9.88
CA TRP A 146 -6.53 -23.42 -9.22
C TRP A 146 -5.27 -22.84 -8.60
N TRP A 147 -4.57 -21.97 -9.34
CA TRP A 147 -3.36 -21.28 -8.88
C TRP A 147 -3.65 -20.34 -7.71
N GLU A 148 -4.74 -19.59 -7.76
CA GLU A 148 -5.22 -18.79 -6.62
C GLU A 148 -5.48 -19.63 -5.38
N GLY A 149 -6.14 -20.78 -5.54
CA GLY A 149 -6.39 -21.72 -4.43
C GLY A 149 -5.10 -22.24 -3.82
N LEU A 150 -4.11 -22.58 -4.65
CA LEU A 150 -2.79 -23.02 -4.19
C LEU A 150 -2.04 -21.90 -3.48
N ILE A 151 -1.95 -20.72 -4.08
CA ILE A 151 -1.29 -19.55 -3.45
C ILE A 151 -1.99 -19.19 -2.15
N ARG A 152 -3.32 -19.15 -2.12
CA ARG A 152 -4.09 -18.88 -0.90
C ARG A 152 -3.73 -19.87 0.21
N ARG A 153 -3.65 -21.16 -0.11
CA ARG A 153 -3.30 -22.20 0.85
C ARG A 153 -1.85 -22.05 1.35
N LEU A 154 -0.91 -21.77 0.47
CA LEU A 154 0.49 -21.53 0.83
C LEU A 154 0.66 -20.23 1.63
N SER A 155 -0.02 -19.15 1.24
CA SER A 155 0.05 -17.85 1.92
C SER A 155 -0.60 -17.85 3.28
N SER A 156 -1.62 -18.68 3.51
CA SER A 156 -2.26 -18.81 4.83
C SER A 156 -1.31 -19.37 5.88
N PHE A 157 -0.34 -20.21 5.49
CA PHE A 157 0.60 -20.83 6.42
C PHE A 157 1.96 -20.10 6.53
N ALA A 158 2.52 -19.61 5.43
CA ALA A 158 3.87 -19.05 5.43
C ALA A 158 4.18 -18.13 4.23
N GLY A 159 3.22 -17.85 3.32
CA GLY A 159 3.45 -17.04 2.12
C GLY A 159 3.65 -15.56 2.45
N PRO A 160 4.31 -14.80 1.57
CA PRO A 160 4.49 -13.37 1.76
C PRO A 160 3.15 -12.62 1.71
N LEU A 161 3.04 -11.55 2.49
CA LEU A 161 1.98 -10.55 2.32
C LEU A 161 2.46 -9.56 1.25
N LEU A 162 1.64 -9.31 0.25
CA LEU A 162 1.98 -8.42 -0.86
C LEU A 162 1.32 -7.05 -0.65
N GLY A 163 1.96 -5.99 -1.13
CA GLY A 163 1.47 -4.62 -0.95
C GLY A 163 0.07 -4.39 -1.55
N ASP A 164 -0.25 -5.06 -2.65
CA ASP A 164 -1.57 -4.97 -3.30
C ASP A 164 -2.69 -5.74 -2.56
N GLN A 165 -2.38 -6.38 -1.44
CA GLN A 165 -3.33 -7.02 -0.53
C GLN A 165 -3.75 -6.13 0.65
N SER A 166 -3.39 -4.86 0.67
CA SER A 166 -3.63 -3.92 1.77
C SER A 166 -3.12 -4.47 3.11
N ILE A 167 -1.80 -4.48 3.25
CA ILE A 167 -1.15 -4.94 4.48
C ILE A 167 -1.62 -4.08 5.64
N PHE A 168 -2.04 -4.71 6.72
CA PHE A 168 -2.36 -4.02 7.97
C PHE A 168 -1.49 -4.55 9.11
N VAL A 169 -1.23 -3.68 10.09
CA VAL A 169 -0.39 -3.98 11.24
C VAL A 169 -0.76 -3.09 12.42
N ARG A 170 -0.63 -3.59 13.65
CA ARG A 170 -0.77 -2.74 14.83
C ARG A 170 0.30 -1.67 14.87
N ALA A 171 -0.08 -0.45 15.22
CA ALA A 171 0.85 0.67 15.31
C ALA A 171 2.04 0.35 16.22
N SER A 172 1.82 -0.27 17.38
CA SER A 172 2.87 -0.68 18.31
C SER A 172 3.82 -1.75 17.74
N VAL A 173 3.31 -2.64 16.88
CA VAL A 173 4.14 -3.64 16.18
C VAL A 173 4.95 -2.96 15.07
N PHE A 174 4.32 -2.06 14.32
CA PHE A 174 4.99 -1.28 13.27
C PHE A 174 6.16 -0.46 13.81
N GLU A 175 5.96 0.20 14.95
CA GLU A 175 7.02 0.93 15.67
C GLU A 175 8.18 0.02 16.06
N ARG A 176 7.89 -1.10 16.70
CA ARG A 176 8.93 -2.08 17.09
C ARG A 176 9.69 -2.64 15.89
N MET A 177 9.04 -2.71 14.74
CA MET A 177 9.67 -3.15 13.49
C MET A 177 10.58 -2.08 12.87
N GLY A 178 10.44 -0.79 13.25
CA GLY A 178 11.11 0.33 12.60
C GLY A 178 10.54 0.68 11.22
N GLY A 179 9.29 0.30 10.94
CA GLY A 179 8.62 0.61 9.67
C GLY A 179 9.08 -0.24 8.47
N PHE A 180 8.75 0.25 7.27
CA PHE A 180 9.23 -0.33 6.00
C PHE A 180 10.70 0.00 5.77
N ALA A 181 11.45 -0.94 5.21
CA ALA A 181 12.82 -0.71 4.78
C ALA A 181 12.88 0.32 3.63
N ASP A 182 13.91 1.15 3.63
CA ASP A 182 14.16 2.13 2.56
C ASP A 182 14.85 1.44 1.36
N ILE A 183 14.10 0.59 0.69
CA ILE A 183 14.53 -0.12 -0.52
C ILE A 183 13.60 0.21 -1.70
N PRO A 184 14.13 0.26 -2.93
CA PRO A 184 13.37 0.75 -4.07
C PRO A 184 12.36 -0.24 -4.63
N LEU A 185 12.40 -1.49 -4.20
CA LEU A 185 11.52 -2.58 -4.64
C LEU A 185 11.49 -3.68 -3.58
N MET A 186 10.36 -4.41 -3.45
CA MET A 186 10.15 -5.52 -2.51
C MET A 186 10.12 -5.10 -1.03
N GLU A 187 9.80 -3.85 -0.75
CA GLU A 187 9.63 -3.32 0.61
C GLU A 187 8.51 -4.04 1.37
N ASP A 188 7.47 -4.48 0.67
CA ASP A 188 6.35 -5.25 1.20
C ASP A 188 6.75 -6.67 1.57
N LEU A 189 7.56 -7.35 0.76
CA LEU A 189 8.06 -8.69 1.05
C LEU A 189 9.02 -8.69 2.25
N GLU A 190 9.91 -7.69 2.31
CA GLU A 190 10.83 -7.51 3.42
C GLU A 190 10.06 -7.28 4.73
N PHE A 191 9.11 -6.34 4.71
CA PHE A 191 8.24 -6.00 5.82
C PHE A 191 7.41 -7.22 6.28
N SER A 192 6.76 -7.91 5.35
CA SER A 192 5.99 -9.13 5.59
C SER A 192 6.81 -10.21 6.29
N GLY A 193 8.06 -10.41 5.86
CA GLY A 193 8.98 -11.37 6.48
C GLY A 193 9.30 -11.03 7.93
N ARG A 194 9.49 -9.74 8.27
CA ARG A 194 9.70 -9.29 9.65
C ARG A 194 8.43 -9.41 10.49
N LEU A 195 7.30 -8.98 9.95
CA LEU A 195 6.01 -9.01 10.63
C LEU A 195 5.64 -10.43 11.10
N ARG A 196 5.82 -11.43 10.23
CA ARG A 196 5.52 -12.83 10.54
C ARG A 196 6.40 -13.42 11.65
N ARG A 197 7.60 -12.89 11.83
CA ARG A 197 8.51 -13.34 12.91
C ARG A 197 8.14 -12.73 14.27
N LEU A 198 7.45 -11.61 14.28
CA LEU A 198 7.16 -10.84 15.48
C LEU A 198 5.79 -11.11 16.07
N GLY A 199 4.87 -11.74 15.31
CA GLY A 199 3.55 -11.98 15.86
C GLY A 199 2.59 -12.73 14.95
N SER A 200 1.38 -12.93 15.46
CA SER A 200 0.31 -13.60 14.74
C SER A 200 -0.18 -12.76 13.56
N THR A 201 -0.15 -13.34 12.37
CA THR A 201 -0.66 -12.70 11.14
C THR A 201 -1.82 -13.50 10.58
N ILE A 202 -2.81 -12.78 10.02
CA ILE A 202 -4.00 -13.39 9.41
C ILE A 202 -4.24 -12.82 8.00
N LEU A 203 -4.97 -13.58 7.21
CA LEU A 203 -5.56 -13.11 5.96
C LEU A 203 -7.06 -12.89 6.18
N LEU A 204 -7.56 -11.73 5.77
CA LEU A 204 -8.96 -11.32 5.95
C LEU A 204 -9.78 -11.57 4.68
N ASP A 205 -11.04 -11.89 4.91
CA ASP A 205 -12.13 -11.84 3.93
C ASP A 205 -13.01 -10.59 4.18
N PRO A 206 -13.69 -10.06 3.17
CA PRO A 206 -13.71 -10.51 1.79
C PRO A 206 -12.39 -10.21 1.05
N PRO A 207 -12.11 -10.90 -0.07
CA PRO A 207 -10.90 -10.67 -0.83
C PRO A 207 -10.93 -9.30 -1.52
N LEU A 208 -9.76 -8.65 -1.64
CA LEU A 208 -9.59 -7.47 -2.47
C LEU A 208 -9.59 -7.84 -3.96
N TRP A 209 -10.30 -7.06 -4.74
CA TRP A 209 -10.32 -7.18 -6.19
C TRP A 209 -9.19 -6.32 -6.78
N SER A 210 -8.26 -6.95 -7.46
CA SER A 210 -7.28 -6.21 -8.25
C SER A 210 -7.94 -5.73 -9.53
N SER A 211 -7.83 -4.41 -9.80
CA SER A 211 -8.40 -3.79 -10.99
C SER A 211 -7.94 -4.51 -12.27
N PRO A 212 -8.88 -4.97 -13.14
CA PRO A 212 -8.53 -5.63 -14.39
C PRO A 212 -7.81 -4.71 -15.39
N ARG A 213 -7.79 -3.39 -15.15
CA ARG A 213 -7.15 -2.40 -16.04
C ARG A 213 -5.65 -2.64 -16.20
N ARG A 214 -4.97 -3.08 -15.13
CA ARG A 214 -3.53 -3.41 -15.15
C ARG A 214 -3.27 -4.71 -15.92
N PHE A 215 -4.16 -5.69 -15.80
CA PHE A 215 -4.02 -7.00 -16.43
C PHE A 215 -4.32 -6.98 -17.94
N ARG A 216 -5.24 -6.14 -18.42
CA ARG A 216 -5.61 -6.08 -19.84
C ARG A 216 -4.53 -5.50 -20.76
N ARG A 217 -3.56 -4.73 -20.21
CA ARG A 217 -2.55 -4.02 -21.02
C ARG A 217 -1.24 -4.79 -21.25
N GLN A 218 -0.91 -5.84 -20.48
CA GLN A 218 0.44 -6.40 -20.44
C GLN A 218 0.58 -7.90 -20.69
N GLY A 219 -0.45 -8.62 -21.17
CA GLY A 219 -0.31 -10.07 -21.44
C GLY A 219 -0.08 -10.89 -20.15
N ASN A 220 -1.14 -11.34 -19.54
CA ASN A 220 -1.27 -11.73 -18.12
C ASN A 220 -0.27 -12.77 -17.58
N TRP A 221 0.11 -13.78 -18.34
CA TRP A 221 0.90 -14.89 -17.79
C TRP A 221 2.40 -14.58 -17.69
N LEU A 222 2.94 -13.85 -18.66
CA LEU A 222 4.36 -13.47 -18.66
C LEU A 222 4.67 -12.51 -17.49
N THR A 223 3.81 -11.53 -17.25
CA THR A 223 3.95 -10.61 -16.12
C THR A 223 3.87 -11.33 -14.78
N THR A 224 2.98 -12.33 -14.65
CA THR A 224 2.87 -13.15 -13.44
C THR A 224 4.11 -13.99 -13.21
N LEU A 225 4.64 -14.63 -14.26
CA LEU A 225 5.89 -15.41 -14.18
C LEU A 225 7.09 -14.52 -13.84
N LEU A 226 7.19 -13.34 -14.45
CA LEU A 226 8.25 -12.40 -14.15
C LEU A 226 8.18 -11.90 -12.71
N ASN A 227 6.99 -11.55 -12.21
CA ASN A 227 6.82 -11.18 -10.82
C ASN A 227 7.22 -12.32 -9.87
N ALA A 228 6.83 -13.55 -10.18
CA ALA A 228 7.23 -14.73 -9.40
C ALA A 228 8.75 -14.93 -9.44
N ALA A 229 9.39 -14.75 -10.59
CA ALA A 229 10.85 -14.82 -10.72
C ALA A 229 11.56 -13.73 -9.90
N PHE A 230 11.05 -12.49 -9.92
CA PHE A 230 11.61 -11.39 -9.11
C PHE A 230 11.45 -11.66 -7.60
N ILE A 231 10.31 -12.21 -7.18
CA ILE A 231 10.08 -12.63 -5.79
C ILE A 231 11.07 -13.73 -5.40
N ALA A 232 11.26 -14.74 -6.25
CA ALA A 232 12.22 -15.81 -6.02
C ALA A 232 13.66 -15.26 -5.91
N LEU A 233 14.09 -14.41 -6.85
CA LEU A 233 15.40 -13.77 -6.83
C LEU A 233 15.64 -12.95 -5.55
N PHE A 234 14.60 -12.24 -5.08
CA PHE A 234 14.67 -11.53 -3.80
C PHE A 234 14.94 -12.48 -2.63
N TYR A 235 14.21 -13.60 -2.56
CA TYR A 235 14.43 -14.62 -1.51
C TYR A 235 15.77 -15.35 -1.64
N PHE A 236 16.35 -15.45 -2.85
CA PHE A 236 17.72 -15.91 -3.06
C PHE A 236 18.79 -14.86 -2.72
N GLY A 237 18.40 -13.69 -2.20
CA GLY A 237 19.31 -12.66 -1.72
C GLY A 237 19.82 -11.70 -2.79
N VAL A 238 19.21 -11.65 -3.97
CA VAL A 238 19.56 -10.63 -4.98
C VAL A 238 19.20 -9.25 -4.45
N ASN A 239 20.15 -8.32 -4.54
CA ASN A 239 20.01 -6.97 -4.02
C ASN A 239 18.80 -6.23 -4.63
N PRO A 240 17.91 -5.62 -3.81
CA PRO A 240 16.74 -4.88 -4.28
C PRO A 240 17.03 -3.78 -5.29
N CYS A 241 18.18 -3.09 -5.18
CA CYS A 241 18.59 -2.08 -6.16
C CYS A 241 18.91 -2.70 -7.54
N THR A 242 19.44 -3.92 -7.56
CA THR A 242 19.67 -4.66 -8.81
C THR A 242 18.36 -5.12 -9.43
N LEU A 243 17.46 -5.67 -8.60
CA LEU A 243 16.10 -6.05 -9.03
C LEU A 243 15.34 -4.86 -9.59
N HIS A 244 15.40 -3.71 -8.92
CA HIS A 244 14.78 -2.47 -9.38
C HIS A 244 15.32 -2.04 -10.74
N ARG A 245 16.66 -2.03 -10.94
CA ARG A 245 17.27 -1.69 -12.23
C ARG A 245 16.83 -2.65 -13.35
N TRP A 246 16.76 -3.95 -13.08
CA TRP A 246 16.30 -4.95 -14.05
C TRP A 246 14.82 -4.80 -14.37
N TYR A 247 13.99 -4.58 -13.35
CA TYR A 247 12.56 -4.37 -13.50
C TYR A 247 12.28 -3.17 -14.42
N TYR A 248 12.82 -2.02 -14.11
CA TYR A 248 12.57 -0.80 -14.89
C TYR A 248 13.27 -0.78 -16.25
N ARG A 249 14.43 -1.41 -16.42
CA ARG A 249 15.09 -1.53 -17.73
C ARG A 249 14.28 -2.37 -18.71
N ASN A 250 13.67 -3.45 -18.25
CA ASN A 250 12.91 -4.37 -19.10
C ASN A 250 11.45 -3.92 -19.29
N PHE A 251 10.92 -3.07 -18.42
CA PHE A 251 9.55 -2.57 -18.44
C PHE A 251 9.46 -1.07 -18.77
N ARG A 252 10.52 -0.46 -19.31
CA ARG A 252 10.53 0.96 -19.74
C ARG A 252 9.48 1.33 -20.80
N GLY A 253 8.81 0.36 -21.39
CA GLY A 253 7.65 0.54 -22.26
C GLY A 253 6.31 0.53 -21.52
N SER A 254 6.28 0.38 -20.21
CA SER A 254 5.06 0.33 -19.40
C SER A 254 4.53 1.75 -19.18
N PRO A 255 3.26 2.03 -19.49
CA PRO A 255 2.69 3.39 -19.51
C PRO A 255 2.59 4.11 -18.16
N VAL A 256 3.07 3.52 -17.07
CA VAL A 256 3.12 4.18 -15.75
C VAL A 256 4.04 5.42 -15.75
N GLN A 257 5.00 5.53 -16.68
CA GLN A 257 5.85 6.72 -16.80
C GLN A 257 5.34 7.79 -17.78
N HIS A 258 4.28 7.52 -18.57
CA HIS A 258 3.81 8.45 -19.60
C HIS A 258 2.49 9.17 -19.31
N MET A 259 1.85 8.96 -18.16
CA MET A 259 0.69 9.77 -17.79
C MET A 259 1.03 11.17 -17.26
N GLY A 260 2.32 11.50 -17.05
CA GLY A 260 2.78 12.78 -16.51
C GLY A 260 3.18 13.85 -17.55
N ARG A 261 2.99 13.61 -18.87
CA ARG A 261 3.24 14.63 -19.92
C ARG A 261 2.07 14.81 -20.86
N ARG A 262 0.97 15.37 -20.39
CA ARG A 262 0.14 16.22 -21.23
C ARG A 262 0.52 17.67 -20.91
N SER A 263 1.46 18.19 -21.69
CA SER A 263 1.69 19.63 -21.81
C SER A 263 0.36 20.30 -22.15
N VAL A 264 -0.06 21.20 -21.28
CA VAL A 264 -1.04 22.22 -21.62
C VAL A 264 -0.40 23.07 -22.72
N THR A 265 -0.64 22.73 -23.97
CA THR A 265 -0.45 23.68 -25.06
C THR A 265 -1.56 24.70 -24.96
N ALA A 266 -1.20 25.88 -24.45
CA ALA A 266 -2.03 27.08 -24.54
C ALA A 266 -2.38 27.32 -26.01
N GLY A 267 -3.62 27.05 -26.35
CA GLY A 267 -4.20 27.44 -27.62
C GLY A 267 -4.28 28.97 -27.70
N THR A 268 -3.36 29.55 -28.43
CA THR A 268 -3.44 30.97 -28.82
C THR A 268 -4.66 31.13 -29.76
N VAL A 269 -5.71 31.71 -29.23
CA VAL A 269 -6.83 32.18 -30.03
C VAL A 269 -6.32 33.41 -30.84
N ARG A 270 -6.03 33.21 -32.10
CA ARG A 270 -5.95 34.32 -33.08
C ARG A 270 -7.34 34.62 -33.57
N GLY A 271 -7.82 35.81 -33.24
CA GLY A 271 -8.99 36.40 -33.84
C GLY A 271 -8.81 36.73 -35.34
N LYS A 272 -9.84 36.48 -36.08
CA LYS A 272 -10.31 37.34 -37.21
C LYS A 272 -11.81 37.25 -37.24
#